data_c9ef1b3c8f991cca4d596a33f67a4bd3
#
_entry.id   c9ef1b3c8f991cca4d596a33f67a4bd3
#
_cell.length_a   1.000
_cell.length_b   1.000
_cell.length_c   1.000
_cell.angle_alpha   90.00
_cell.angle_beta   90.00
_cell.angle_gamma   90.00
#
_symmetry.space_group_name_H-M   'P 1'
#
loop_
_entity.id
_entity.type
_entity.pdbx_description
1 polymer ?
#
loop_
_entity_poly.entity_id
_entity_poly.type
_entity_poly.pdbx_seq_one_letter_code
_entity_poly.pdbx_strand_id
1 'polypeptide(L)'
;GGGGTLPAVETQQVLKHVHRLGLLPLLTPVLLGCSQAGQVVGAGITDLPLPQNFQLHFNHRDSGRYRNPLNGDWRNGDNLEEQLIRQINAANEEVLMAIQELTLPQIANALIRAKHRGVRVQVVLENNYSSPWSEQHPSDLSAHSRRRQQRLQRLADSNRDGRLTAEERLAGDAIALLKRAGIPMIDDSEDGSRGSGLMHHKFVVVDRSLVITGSANFTSSGMHGDAGASRSRGNVNHLLSIRSSELAGLFRAEFEQMWGDGPGGEQNSQFGRGKDNRGLKAVRVNGITMHVLFAPHSKKSPEHGLILIREQLAAAKRSIDMALFVFSDQSLTNVLAEQMNAGIDIRLLADPSFASRSFSEVLDLLGVELPDRFCKLEADNRPLKTPLQTVGTPRLARGDKLHHKFAVIDNKTVITGSFNWSPAADRINDETLLVIHSPKPAGHFTREMNRM
;
A
#
# COMPACT_ATOMS: atom_id res chain seq x y z
N GLY A 1 5.10 15.81 43.69
CA GLY A 1 3.78 15.33 43.83
C GLY A 1 2.81 16.10 42.95
N GLY A 2 1.93 15.45 42.22
CA GLY A 2 0.82 16.06 41.49
C GLY A 2 0.86 15.74 39.99
N GLY A 3 0.62 14.48 39.63
CA GLY A 3 0.30 14.10 38.27
C GLY A 3 -1.13 14.48 37.95
N GLY A 4 -1.35 15.45 37.08
CA GLY A 4 -2.63 15.76 36.48
C GLY A 4 -2.73 15.09 35.11
N THR A 5 -3.47 14.00 35.06
CA THR A 5 -3.92 13.40 33.79
C THR A 5 -5.04 14.26 33.22
N LEU A 6 -4.80 14.93 32.12
CA LEU A 6 -5.83 15.57 31.31
C LEU A 6 -6.71 14.50 30.64
N PRO A 7 -8.05 14.66 30.68
CA PRO A 7 -8.95 13.60 30.24
C PRO A 7 -9.04 13.49 28.71
N ALA A 8 -9.17 12.26 28.26
CA ALA A 8 -9.29 11.83 26.86
C ALA A 8 -10.61 12.28 26.15
N VAL A 9 -11.28 13.31 26.64
CA VAL A 9 -12.66 13.67 26.25
C VAL A 9 -12.72 14.64 25.07
N GLU A 10 -11.70 15.47 24.85
CA GLU A 10 -11.79 16.51 23.81
C GLU A 10 -11.54 16.01 22.39
N THR A 11 -10.75 14.95 22.23
CA THR A 11 -10.46 14.39 20.89
C THR A 11 -11.69 13.73 20.23
N GLN A 12 -12.67 13.31 21.05
CA GLN A 12 -13.91 12.73 20.52
C GLN A 12 -14.93 13.78 20.05
N GLN A 13 -14.85 15.01 20.54
CA GLN A 13 -15.81 16.05 20.14
C GLN A 13 -15.52 16.63 18.74
N VAL A 14 -14.28 16.75 18.36
CA VAL A 14 -13.91 17.23 17.01
C VAL A 14 -14.39 16.25 15.92
N LEU A 15 -14.27 14.95 16.18
CA LEU A 15 -14.77 13.90 15.27
C LEU A 15 -16.32 13.80 15.24
N LYS A 16 -17.00 14.22 16.30
CA LYS A 16 -18.48 14.19 16.36
C LYS A 16 -19.16 15.29 15.53
N HIS A 17 -18.49 16.39 15.25
CA HIS A 17 -19.06 17.46 14.44
C HIS A 17 -19.12 17.13 12.94
N VAL A 18 -18.27 16.23 12.46
CA VAL A 18 -18.30 15.74 11.06
C VAL A 18 -19.49 14.79 10.80
N HIS A 19 -20.12 14.26 11.86
CA HIS A 19 -21.19 13.26 11.72
C HIS A 19 -22.62 13.84 11.77
N ARG A 20 -22.82 15.17 11.84
CA ARG A 20 -24.16 15.76 12.08
C ARG A 20 -24.76 16.55 10.91
N LEU A 21 -24.30 16.42 9.71
CA LEU A 21 -25.04 16.90 8.54
C LEU A 21 -25.76 15.72 7.88
N GLY A 22 -26.86 15.33 8.52
CA GLY A 22 -27.76 14.30 8.06
C GLY A 22 -28.65 14.78 6.94
N LEU A 23 -28.74 13.97 5.90
CA LEU A 23 -29.79 14.05 4.88
C LEU A 23 -31.12 13.57 5.48
N LEU A 24 -32.14 14.41 5.42
CA LEU A 24 -33.53 14.04 5.67
C LEU A 24 -34.04 13.15 4.51
N PRO A 25 -34.79 12.07 4.80
CA PRO A 25 -35.41 11.28 3.75
C PRO A 25 -36.80 11.87 3.37
N LEU A 26 -36.98 12.11 2.09
CA LEU A 26 -38.30 12.34 1.51
C LEU A 26 -39.01 10.98 1.34
N LEU A 27 -40.12 10.81 2.06
CA LEU A 27 -41.04 9.69 1.95
C LEU A 27 -41.95 9.90 0.72
N THR A 28 -41.91 9.00 -0.24
CA THR A 28 -42.99 8.79 -1.21
C THR A 28 -43.54 7.38 -1.11
N PRO A 29 -44.86 7.14 -1.19
CA PRO A 29 -45.44 5.82 -1.01
C PRO A 29 -45.32 4.97 -2.26
N VAL A 30 -44.89 3.72 -2.07
CA VAL A 30 -44.84 2.70 -3.14
C VAL A 30 -46.09 1.82 -3.06
N LEU A 31 -46.82 1.78 -4.16
CA LEU A 31 -47.92 0.85 -4.41
C LEU A 31 -47.40 -0.59 -4.57
N LEU A 32 -48.01 -1.53 -3.82
CA LEU A 32 -47.78 -2.96 -3.98
C LEU A 32 -48.38 -3.44 -5.31
N GLY A 33 -47.53 -3.96 -6.16
CA GLY A 33 -47.92 -4.80 -7.31
C GLY A 33 -47.23 -6.15 -7.18
N CYS A 34 -48.03 -7.23 -6.94
CA CYS A 34 -47.56 -8.59 -7.07
C CYS A 34 -47.26 -8.92 -8.53
N SER A 35 -46.04 -9.32 -8.88
CA SER A 35 -45.77 -10.06 -10.10
C SER A 35 -44.64 -11.08 -9.90
N GLN A 36 -44.91 -12.23 -10.42
CA GLN A 36 -44.21 -13.51 -10.53
C GLN A 36 -42.65 -13.47 -10.48
N ALA A 37 -42.10 -14.40 -9.70
CA ALA A 37 -40.71 -14.74 -9.66
C ALA A 37 -40.20 -15.28 -11.00
N GLY A 38 -39.67 -14.42 -11.85
CA GLY A 38 -38.78 -14.78 -12.93
C GLY A 38 -37.36 -14.84 -12.39
N GLN A 39 -36.67 -15.98 -12.55
CA GLN A 39 -35.22 -16.08 -12.29
C GLN A 39 -34.50 -15.05 -13.18
N VAL A 40 -34.08 -13.96 -12.59
CA VAL A 40 -33.11 -13.06 -13.24
C VAL A 40 -31.74 -13.75 -13.13
N VAL A 41 -31.36 -14.41 -14.24
CA VAL A 41 -29.95 -14.77 -14.47
C VAL A 41 -29.19 -13.45 -14.42
N GLY A 42 -28.42 -13.25 -13.38
CA GLY A 42 -27.62 -12.05 -13.18
C GLY A 42 -26.71 -11.84 -14.40
N ALA A 43 -26.98 -10.80 -15.18
CA ALA A 43 -26.03 -10.31 -16.15
C ALA A 43 -24.75 -9.99 -15.38
N GLY A 44 -23.66 -10.72 -15.66
CA GLY A 44 -22.36 -10.51 -15.01
C GLY A 44 -21.97 -9.04 -15.20
N ILE A 45 -21.69 -8.35 -14.11
CA ILE A 45 -21.19 -6.98 -14.16
C ILE A 45 -19.88 -7.03 -14.95
N THR A 46 -19.90 -6.51 -16.18
CA THR A 46 -18.70 -6.40 -16.99
C THR A 46 -17.74 -5.44 -16.29
N ASP A 47 -16.53 -5.88 -16.02
CA ASP A 47 -15.53 -5.03 -15.36
C ASP A 47 -15.16 -3.83 -16.25
N LEU A 48 -14.65 -2.76 -15.63
CA LEU A 48 -14.17 -1.58 -16.34
C LEU A 48 -13.01 -1.96 -17.29
N PRO A 49 -12.90 -1.32 -18.47
CA PRO A 49 -11.85 -1.66 -19.41
C PRO A 49 -10.47 -1.31 -18.88
N LEU A 50 -9.47 -2.14 -19.21
CA LEU A 50 -8.06 -1.89 -19.00
C LEU A 50 -7.31 -1.99 -20.33
N PRO A 51 -6.15 -1.32 -20.45
CA PRO A 51 -5.24 -1.59 -21.56
C PRO A 51 -4.77 -3.05 -21.54
N GLN A 52 -4.48 -3.62 -22.69
CA GLN A 52 -4.14 -5.04 -22.85
C GLN A 52 -3.01 -5.52 -21.93
N ASN A 53 -2.01 -4.67 -21.67
CA ASN A 53 -0.83 -5.01 -20.89
C ASN A 53 -0.98 -4.73 -19.37
N PHE A 54 -2.17 -4.33 -18.92
CA PHE A 54 -2.44 -3.95 -17.54
C PHE A 54 -3.41 -4.91 -16.89
N GLN A 55 -3.13 -5.25 -15.63
CA GLN A 55 -4.08 -5.87 -14.71
C GLN A 55 -4.09 -5.06 -13.42
N LEU A 56 -5.27 -4.84 -12.85
CA LEU A 56 -5.43 -4.05 -11.64
C LEU A 56 -6.43 -4.72 -10.71
N HIS A 57 -6.00 -4.98 -9.49
CA HIS A 57 -6.75 -5.70 -8.48
C HIS A 57 -6.83 -4.89 -7.19
N PHE A 58 -8.03 -4.89 -6.58
CA PHE A 58 -8.30 -4.24 -5.29
C PHE A 58 -8.91 -5.26 -4.33
N ASN A 59 -8.32 -5.43 -3.16
CA ASN A 59 -8.76 -6.46 -2.22
C ASN A 59 -10.12 -6.18 -1.54
N HIS A 60 -10.71 -5.01 -1.76
CA HIS A 60 -12.02 -4.64 -1.22
C HIS A 60 -13.07 -4.28 -2.29
N ARG A 61 -12.76 -4.37 -3.58
CA ARG A 61 -13.71 -3.96 -4.63
C ARG A 61 -14.98 -4.82 -4.63
N ASP A 62 -16.10 -4.23 -5.03
CA ASP A 62 -17.40 -4.92 -5.03
C ASP A 62 -17.62 -5.81 -6.27
N SER A 63 -16.91 -5.55 -7.38
CA SER A 63 -17.01 -6.33 -8.61
C SER A 63 -16.27 -7.68 -8.57
N GLY A 64 -15.43 -7.92 -7.56
CA GLY A 64 -14.73 -9.18 -7.33
C GLY A 64 -15.28 -9.93 -6.12
N ARG A 65 -15.19 -11.26 -6.15
CA ARG A 65 -15.54 -12.10 -5.00
C ARG A 65 -14.59 -13.29 -4.91
N TYR A 66 -14.12 -13.61 -3.71
CA TYR A 66 -13.27 -14.77 -3.49
C TYR A 66 -13.48 -15.39 -2.12
N ARG A 67 -13.01 -16.62 -1.96
CA ARG A 67 -13.01 -17.30 -0.69
C ARG A 67 -11.72 -16.97 0.06
N ASN A 68 -11.83 -16.37 1.25
CA ASN A 68 -10.67 -15.97 2.04
C ASN A 68 -9.90 -17.23 2.51
N PRO A 69 -8.61 -17.37 2.15
CA PRO A 69 -7.83 -18.55 2.51
C PRO A 69 -7.58 -18.69 4.01
N LEU A 70 -7.74 -17.61 4.79
CA LEU A 70 -7.48 -17.63 6.23
C LEU A 70 -8.62 -18.25 7.04
N ASN A 71 -9.87 -18.09 6.60
CA ASN A 71 -11.05 -18.54 7.35
C ASN A 71 -12.10 -19.27 6.51
N GLY A 72 -11.91 -19.31 5.20
CA GLY A 72 -12.83 -19.97 4.27
C GLY A 72 -14.10 -19.18 3.94
N ASP A 73 -14.28 -17.96 4.44
CA ASP A 73 -15.45 -17.14 4.20
C ASP A 73 -15.43 -16.50 2.80
N TRP A 74 -16.59 -16.40 2.18
CA TRP A 74 -16.75 -15.62 0.96
C TRP A 74 -16.76 -14.13 1.25
N ARG A 75 -16.00 -13.36 0.48
CA ARG A 75 -15.94 -11.91 0.61
C ARG A 75 -15.79 -11.21 -0.73
N ASN A 76 -16.28 -9.98 -0.81
CA ASN A 76 -16.02 -9.12 -1.96
C ASN A 76 -14.56 -8.66 -1.94
N GLY A 77 -14.00 -8.50 -3.12
CA GLY A 77 -12.63 -8.09 -3.38
C GLY A 77 -11.90 -9.05 -4.29
N ASP A 78 -10.70 -8.68 -4.69
CA ASP A 78 -9.78 -9.58 -5.39
C ASP A 78 -8.87 -10.28 -4.41
N ASN A 79 -8.55 -11.54 -4.69
CA ASN A 79 -7.51 -12.27 -3.99
C ASN A 79 -6.14 -11.84 -4.52
N LEU A 80 -5.53 -10.82 -3.89
CA LEU A 80 -4.23 -10.29 -4.33
C LEU A 80 -3.12 -11.34 -4.23
N GLU A 81 -3.18 -12.21 -3.20
CA GLU A 81 -2.23 -13.30 -3.03
C GLU A 81 -2.27 -14.27 -4.20
N GLU A 82 -3.45 -14.70 -4.61
CA GLU A 82 -3.63 -15.61 -5.75
C GLU A 82 -3.15 -14.99 -7.05
N GLN A 83 -3.41 -13.69 -7.28
CA GLN A 83 -2.95 -13.00 -8.48
C GLN A 83 -1.42 -12.99 -8.54
N LEU A 84 -0.75 -12.69 -7.43
CA LEU A 84 0.71 -12.73 -7.33
C LEU A 84 1.25 -14.15 -7.54
N ILE A 85 0.70 -15.14 -6.84
CA ILE A 85 1.10 -16.55 -6.97
C ILE A 85 0.96 -17.06 -8.41
N ARG A 86 -0.10 -16.70 -9.10
CA ARG A 86 -0.33 -17.07 -10.50
C ARG A 86 0.80 -16.57 -11.41
N GLN A 87 1.24 -15.33 -11.23
CA GLN A 87 2.33 -14.76 -12.01
C GLN A 87 3.69 -15.42 -11.67
N ILE A 88 3.96 -15.70 -10.40
CA ILE A 88 5.17 -16.42 -9.98
C ILE A 88 5.19 -17.85 -10.53
N ASN A 89 4.05 -18.54 -10.50
CA ASN A 89 3.93 -19.89 -11.05
C ASN A 89 4.11 -19.94 -12.58
N ALA A 90 3.81 -18.84 -13.28
CA ALA A 90 4.01 -18.72 -14.73
C ALA A 90 5.44 -18.30 -15.13
N ALA A 91 6.29 -17.97 -14.17
CA ALA A 91 7.67 -17.58 -14.43
C ALA A 91 8.51 -18.71 -15.04
N ASN A 92 9.37 -18.37 -16.01
CA ASN A 92 10.23 -19.30 -16.72
C ASN A 92 11.73 -18.99 -16.58
N GLU A 93 12.12 -17.72 -16.36
CA GLU A 93 13.51 -17.29 -16.31
C GLU A 93 13.90 -16.76 -14.93
N GLU A 94 13.18 -15.74 -14.45
CA GLU A 94 13.53 -15.09 -13.19
C GLU A 94 12.31 -14.52 -12.45
N VAL A 95 12.42 -14.49 -11.12
CA VAL A 95 11.55 -13.75 -10.21
C VAL A 95 12.43 -12.93 -9.27
N LEU A 96 12.37 -11.62 -9.39
CA LEU A 96 13.06 -10.67 -8.51
C LEU A 96 12.02 -9.96 -7.65
N MET A 97 12.07 -10.17 -6.33
CA MET A 97 11.10 -9.64 -5.39
C MET A 97 11.76 -8.65 -4.43
N ALA A 98 11.31 -7.40 -4.42
CA ALA A 98 11.64 -6.41 -3.39
C ALA A 98 10.37 -6.10 -2.59
N ILE A 99 10.35 -6.52 -1.35
CA ILE A 99 9.16 -6.44 -0.49
C ILE A 99 9.54 -6.09 0.94
N GLN A 100 8.89 -5.08 1.51
CA GLN A 100 9.10 -4.71 2.90
C GLN A 100 8.78 -5.87 3.85
N GLU A 101 7.60 -6.46 3.74
CA GLU A 101 7.18 -7.54 4.64
C GLU A 101 6.51 -8.68 3.86
N LEU A 102 7.03 -9.90 4.04
CA LEU A 102 6.50 -11.14 3.50
C LEU A 102 6.18 -12.10 4.65
N THR A 103 4.90 -12.40 4.87
CA THR A 103 4.47 -13.35 5.90
C THR A 103 3.53 -14.43 5.38
N LEU A 104 3.08 -14.35 4.12
CA LEU A 104 2.18 -15.31 3.52
C LEU A 104 2.94 -16.55 3.01
N PRO A 105 2.73 -17.74 3.64
CA PRO A 105 3.49 -18.95 3.29
C PRO A 105 3.24 -19.43 1.86
N GLN A 106 2.05 -19.17 1.30
CA GLN A 106 1.73 -19.62 -0.05
C GLN A 106 2.54 -18.88 -1.11
N ILE A 107 2.88 -17.61 -0.87
CA ILE A 107 3.79 -16.85 -1.74
C ILE A 107 5.20 -17.45 -1.64
N ALA A 108 5.70 -17.74 -0.44
CA ALA A 108 6.98 -18.43 -0.26
C ALA A 108 7.02 -19.77 -0.99
N ASN A 109 5.97 -20.57 -0.87
CA ASN A 109 5.83 -21.85 -1.57
C ASN A 109 5.82 -21.68 -3.10
N ALA A 110 5.21 -20.59 -3.63
CA ALA A 110 5.26 -20.30 -5.07
C ALA A 110 6.68 -19.96 -5.54
N LEU A 111 7.45 -19.20 -4.77
CA LEU A 111 8.86 -18.90 -5.05
C LEU A 111 9.71 -20.17 -5.03
N ILE A 112 9.48 -21.07 -4.05
CA ILE A 112 10.15 -22.37 -3.95
C ILE A 112 9.84 -23.24 -5.15
N ARG A 113 8.57 -23.32 -5.58
CA ARG A 113 8.19 -24.04 -6.81
C ARG A 113 8.87 -23.46 -8.05
N ALA A 114 8.95 -22.13 -8.16
CA ALA A 114 9.66 -21.48 -9.24
C ALA A 114 11.15 -21.89 -9.27
N LYS A 115 11.84 -21.86 -8.12
CA LYS A 115 13.22 -22.34 -8.00
C LYS A 115 13.37 -23.80 -8.44
N HIS A 116 12.45 -24.67 -8.02
CA HIS A 116 12.49 -26.10 -8.40
C HIS A 116 12.30 -26.32 -9.90
N ARG A 117 11.66 -25.39 -10.60
CA ARG A 117 11.57 -25.40 -12.09
C ARG A 117 12.82 -24.84 -12.77
N GLY A 118 13.83 -24.39 -12.01
CA GLY A 118 15.04 -23.78 -12.54
C GLY A 118 14.96 -22.27 -12.74
N VAL A 119 13.89 -21.62 -12.29
CA VAL A 119 13.74 -20.16 -12.32
C VAL A 119 14.67 -19.51 -11.31
N ARG A 120 15.38 -18.46 -11.70
CA ARG A 120 16.21 -17.66 -10.81
C ARG A 120 15.33 -16.84 -9.88
N VAL A 121 15.37 -17.13 -8.59
CA VAL A 121 14.59 -16.42 -7.56
C VAL A 121 15.51 -15.67 -6.62
N GLN A 122 15.29 -14.38 -6.45
CA GLN A 122 16.05 -13.50 -5.55
C GLN A 122 15.09 -12.58 -4.78
N VAL A 123 15.35 -12.39 -3.49
CA VAL A 123 14.46 -11.61 -2.61
C VAL A 123 15.24 -10.57 -1.82
N VAL A 124 14.78 -9.32 -1.87
CA VAL A 124 15.24 -8.21 -1.04
C VAL A 124 14.13 -7.85 -0.04
N LEU A 125 14.48 -7.80 1.23
CA LEU A 125 13.57 -7.57 2.36
C LEU A 125 13.95 -6.29 3.12
N GLU A 126 13.07 -5.84 3.98
CA GLU A 126 13.39 -4.83 5.00
C GLU A 126 13.89 -5.54 6.26
N ASN A 127 14.94 -5.04 6.90
CA ASN A 127 15.67 -5.72 7.97
C ASN A 127 14.85 -6.05 9.23
N ASN A 128 13.81 -5.26 9.53
CA ASN A 128 12.92 -5.56 10.66
C ASN A 128 12.04 -6.81 10.42
N TYR A 129 11.96 -7.27 9.17
CA TYR A 129 11.09 -8.37 8.74
C TYR A 129 11.83 -9.51 8.03
N SER A 130 13.16 -9.45 7.96
CA SER A 130 14.00 -10.44 7.24
C SER A 130 14.28 -11.71 8.04
N SER A 131 14.09 -11.68 9.36
CA SER A 131 14.30 -12.85 10.22
C SER A 131 13.05 -13.68 10.37
N PRO A 132 13.15 -15.04 10.36
CA PRO A 132 12.04 -15.93 10.64
C PRO A 132 11.39 -15.60 11.99
N TRP A 133 10.09 -15.36 12.01
CA TRP A 133 9.38 -15.09 13.26
C TRP A 133 9.34 -16.32 14.18
N SER A 134 9.40 -17.51 13.59
CA SER A 134 9.40 -18.80 14.29
C SER A 134 10.69 -19.07 15.07
N GLU A 135 11.79 -18.41 14.71
CA GLU A 135 13.10 -18.50 15.37
C GLU A 135 13.29 -17.42 16.46
N GLN A 136 12.40 -16.41 16.52
CA GLN A 136 12.52 -15.29 17.47
C GLN A 136 11.97 -15.66 18.83
N HIS A 137 12.76 -15.40 19.89
CA HIS A 137 12.31 -15.62 21.26
C HIS A 137 11.47 -14.42 21.76
N PRO A 138 10.30 -14.64 22.38
CA PRO A 138 9.42 -13.55 22.80
C PRO A 138 10.04 -12.54 23.77
N SER A 139 11.04 -12.96 24.60
CA SER A 139 11.75 -12.05 25.52
C SER A 139 12.56 -10.97 24.80
N ASP A 140 13.01 -11.25 23.57
CA ASP A 140 13.90 -10.37 22.83
C ASP A 140 13.12 -9.35 21.98
N LEU A 141 11.79 -9.50 21.97
CA LEU A 141 10.90 -8.71 21.14
C LEU A 141 10.30 -7.52 21.91
N SER A 142 10.16 -6.39 21.20
CA SER A 142 9.35 -5.26 21.67
C SER A 142 7.88 -5.69 21.84
N ALA A 143 7.09 -4.91 22.59
CA ALA A 143 5.66 -5.16 22.76
C ALA A 143 4.90 -5.21 21.40
N HIS A 144 5.31 -4.38 20.43
CA HIS A 144 4.74 -4.38 19.08
C HIS A 144 5.08 -5.67 18.33
N SER A 145 6.35 -6.07 18.34
CA SER A 145 6.84 -7.28 17.65
C SER A 145 6.26 -8.55 18.26
N ARG A 146 6.08 -8.61 19.58
CA ARG A 146 5.38 -9.72 20.26
C ARG A 146 3.95 -9.87 19.79
N ARG A 147 3.18 -8.76 19.68
CA ARG A 147 1.81 -8.80 19.16
C ARG A 147 1.76 -9.27 17.71
N ARG A 148 2.73 -8.84 16.90
CA ARG A 148 2.88 -9.33 15.52
C ARG A 148 3.15 -10.85 15.52
N GLN A 149 4.13 -11.34 16.29
CA GLN A 149 4.43 -12.76 16.39
C GLN A 149 3.22 -13.59 16.85
N GLN A 150 2.47 -13.14 17.84
CA GLN A 150 1.24 -13.82 18.29
C GLN A 150 0.18 -13.91 17.19
N ARG A 151 0.02 -12.88 16.34
CA ARG A 151 -0.87 -12.97 15.18
C ARG A 151 -0.40 -14.01 14.18
N LEU A 152 0.90 -14.04 13.88
CA LEU A 152 1.50 -15.03 12.96
C LEU A 152 1.40 -16.46 13.50
N GLN A 153 1.56 -16.64 14.80
CA GLN A 153 1.34 -17.94 15.47
C GLN A 153 -0.11 -18.43 15.30
N ARG A 154 -1.10 -17.54 15.50
CA ARG A 154 -2.51 -17.91 15.27
C ARG A 154 -2.82 -18.26 13.81
N LEU A 155 -2.13 -17.63 12.86
CA LEU A 155 -2.29 -17.95 11.44
C LEU A 155 -1.62 -19.28 11.07
N ALA A 156 -0.52 -19.63 11.74
CA ALA A 156 0.20 -20.87 11.54
C ALA A 156 -0.49 -22.09 12.17
N ASP A 157 -1.31 -21.88 13.20
CA ASP A 157 -2.14 -22.91 13.86
C ASP A 157 -3.26 -23.35 12.90
N SER A 158 -2.94 -24.29 12.04
CA SER A 158 -3.78 -24.72 10.92
C SER A 158 -5.02 -25.51 11.37
N ASN A 159 -4.89 -26.28 12.44
CA ASN A 159 -5.97 -27.08 13.02
C ASN A 159 -6.79 -26.32 14.07
N ARG A 160 -6.33 -25.12 14.48
CA ARG A 160 -6.98 -24.22 15.45
C ARG A 160 -7.19 -24.84 16.84
N ASP A 161 -6.26 -25.69 17.25
CA ASP A 161 -6.33 -26.33 18.59
C ASP A 161 -5.69 -25.45 19.69
N GLY A 162 -5.14 -24.29 19.33
CA GLY A 162 -4.46 -23.35 20.23
C GLY A 162 -3.04 -23.78 20.59
N ARG A 163 -2.52 -24.84 19.98
CA ARG A 163 -1.15 -25.32 20.15
C ARG A 163 -0.42 -25.23 18.81
N LEU A 164 0.80 -24.80 18.82
CA LEU A 164 1.60 -24.68 17.61
C LEU A 164 2.67 -25.76 17.59
N THR A 165 2.49 -26.76 16.73
CA THR A 165 3.50 -27.79 16.49
C THR A 165 4.73 -27.22 15.79
N ALA A 166 5.85 -27.93 15.80
CA ALA A 166 7.06 -27.54 15.07
C ALA A 166 6.82 -27.48 13.55
N GLU A 167 5.99 -28.38 13.04
CA GLU A 167 5.62 -28.45 11.62
C GLU A 167 4.75 -27.25 11.22
N GLU A 168 3.72 -26.92 11.99
CA GLU A 168 2.87 -25.75 11.75
C GLU A 168 3.67 -24.45 11.86
N ARG A 169 4.56 -24.36 12.84
CA ARG A 169 5.45 -23.21 13.01
C ARG A 169 6.30 -22.96 11.76
N LEU A 170 6.91 -24.03 11.23
CA LEU A 170 7.73 -23.94 10.02
C LEU A 170 6.86 -23.66 8.78
N ALA A 171 5.76 -24.38 8.61
CA ALA A 171 4.86 -24.21 7.46
C ALA A 171 4.19 -22.85 7.42
N GLY A 172 4.01 -22.19 8.58
CA GLY A 172 3.42 -20.87 8.72
C GLY A 172 4.42 -19.71 8.63
N ASP A 173 5.72 -19.95 8.52
CA ASP A 173 6.76 -18.93 8.47
C ASP A 173 7.37 -18.83 7.07
N ALA A 174 6.93 -17.81 6.32
CA ALA A 174 7.38 -17.60 4.95
C ALA A 174 8.91 -17.45 4.83
N ILE A 175 9.55 -16.73 5.76
CA ILE A 175 11.00 -16.50 5.71
C ILE A 175 11.76 -17.78 6.07
N ALA A 176 11.29 -18.56 7.07
CA ALA A 176 11.88 -19.85 7.39
C ALA A 176 11.79 -20.83 6.20
N LEU A 177 10.66 -20.86 5.49
CA LEU A 177 10.48 -21.67 4.29
C LEU A 177 11.48 -21.31 3.19
N LEU A 178 11.63 -20.02 2.90
CA LEU A 178 12.58 -19.53 1.88
C LEU A 178 14.03 -19.87 2.25
N LYS A 179 14.40 -19.61 3.52
CA LYS A 179 15.73 -19.93 4.06
C LYS A 179 16.05 -21.42 3.94
N ARG A 180 15.12 -22.29 4.36
CA ARG A 180 15.27 -23.74 4.26
C ARG A 180 15.38 -24.25 2.83
N ALA A 181 14.66 -23.61 1.90
CA ALA A 181 14.72 -23.94 0.48
C ALA A 181 15.97 -23.36 -0.22
N GLY A 182 16.82 -22.61 0.49
CA GLY A 182 18.01 -21.98 -0.06
C GLY A 182 17.68 -20.93 -1.11
N ILE A 183 16.56 -20.20 -0.97
CA ILE A 183 16.29 -19.01 -1.78
C ILE A 183 17.25 -17.91 -1.30
N PRO A 184 18.08 -17.34 -2.19
CA PRO A 184 18.96 -16.24 -1.80
C PRO A 184 18.16 -14.99 -1.43
N MET A 185 18.47 -14.46 -0.25
CA MET A 185 17.80 -13.26 0.32
C MET A 185 18.84 -12.34 0.93
N ILE A 186 18.61 -11.05 0.77
CA ILE A 186 19.29 -10.00 1.52
C ILE A 186 18.25 -9.05 2.14
N ASP A 187 18.68 -8.24 3.08
CA ASP A 187 17.90 -7.11 3.58
C ASP A 187 18.68 -5.79 3.45
N ASP A 188 18.05 -4.68 3.80
CA ASP A 188 18.63 -3.35 3.67
C ASP A 188 19.73 -3.02 4.68
N SER A 189 20.18 -3.99 5.45
CA SER A 189 21.41 -3.92 6.26
C SER A 189 22.62 -4.62 5.61
N GLU A 190 22.42 -5.27 4.44
CA GLU A 190 23.49 -5.97 3.70
C GLU A 190 24.63 -5.00 3.38
N ASP A 191 25.87 -5.51 3.43
CA ASP A 191 27.11 -4.77 3.15
C ASP A 191 27.30 -3.50 4.02
N GLY A 192 26.67 -3.47 5.19
CA GLY A 192 26.72 -2.31 6.08
C GLY A 192 25.87 -1.13 5.64
N SER A 193 24.99 -1.32 4.67
CA SER A 193 24.06 -0.32 4.12
C SER A 193 23.02 0.20 5.11
N ARG A 194 23.29 0.11 6.38
CA ARG A 194 22.34 0.47 7.43
C ARG A 194 21.69 1.82 7.24
N GLY A 195 20.41 1.80 7.03
CA GLY A 195 19.49 2.64 7.73
C GLY A 195 19.56 4.10 7.47
N SER A 196 19.40 4.46 6.27
CA SER A 196 18.76 5.73 6.04
C SER A 196 17.26 5.64 6.36
N GLY A 197 16.60 4.51 6.15
CA GLY A 197 15.17 4.35 6.37
C GLY A 197 14.71 2.93 6.12
N LEU A 198 13.52 2.78 5.54
CA LEU A 198 12.93 1.48 5.23
C LEU A 198 13.22 1.10 3.78
N MET A 199 13.52 -0.17 3.53
CA MET A 199 13.30 -0.77 2.22
C MET A 199 11.79 -0.99 2.05
N HIS A 200 11.11 0.04 1.53
CA HIS A 200 9.65 0.10 1.54
C HIS A 200 9.02 -0.26 0.20
N HIS A 201 9.81 -0.74 -0.75
CA HIS A 201 9.30 -1.26 -2.02
C HIS A 201 8.30 -2.40 -1.83
N LYS A 202 7.41 -2.55 -2.80
CA LYS A 202 6.47 -3.64 -2.94
C LYS A 202 6.35 -3.96 -4.42
N PHE A 203 7.39 -4.62 -4.97
CA PHE A 203 7.36 -5.01 -6.37
C PHE A 203 7.97 -6.38 -6.62
N VAL A 204 7.55 -6.97 -7.72
CA VAL A 204 8.10 -8.20 -8.29
C VAL A 204 8.32 -8.00 -9.77
N VAL A 205 9.50 -8.36 -10.25
CA VAL A 205 9.80 -8.45 -11.68
C VAL A 205 9.81 -9.92 -12.08
N VAL A 206 9.06 -10.27 -13.12
CA VAL A 206 8.98 -11.64 -13.66
C VAL A 206 9.47 -11.64 -15.10
N ASP A 207 10.43 -12.52 -15.40
CA ASP A 207 10.92 -12.82 -16.75
C ASP A 207 11.29 -11.57 -17.57
N ARG A 208 11.84 -10.54 -16.92
CA ARG A 208 12.27 -9.26 -17.53
C ARG A 208 11.17 -8.54 -18.35
N SER A 209 9.92 -8.92 -18.17
CA SER A 209 8.82 -8.44 -19.01
C SER A 209 7.57 -8.04 -18.24
N LEU A 210 7.43 -8.45 -16.98
CA LEU A 210 6.26 -8.16 -16.15
C LEU A 210 6.72 -7.48 -14.86
N VAL A 211 6.09 -6.38 -14.52
CA VAL A 211 6.21 -5.72 -13.21
C VAL A 211 4.89 -5.87 -12.45
N ILE A 212 4.97 -6.32 -11.21
CA ILE A 212 3.85 -6.33 -10.28
C ILE A 212 4.22 -5.39 -9.15
N THR A 213 3.38 -4.39 -8.86
CA THR A 213 3.63 -3.42 -7.80
C THR A 213 2.31 -2.89 -7.24
N GLY A 214 2.34 -2.10 -6.19
CA GLY A 214 1.16 -1.52 -5.57
C GLY A 214 1.39 -1.05 -4.15
N SER A 215 0.33 -1.01 -3.36
CA SER A 215 0.39 -0.57 -1.97
C SER A 215 0.53 -1.70 -0.95
N ALA A 216 0.26 -2.96 -1.33
CA ALA A 216 0.16 -4.09 -0.43
C ALA A 216 1.52 -4.63 0.02
N ASN A 217 1.73 -4.80 1.33
CA ASN A 217 2.67 -5.78 1.85
C ASN A 217 2.12 -7.20 1.63
N PHE A 218 3.00 -8.19 1.50
CA PHE A 218 2.63 -9.57 1.24
C PHE A 218 2.36 -10.31 2.56
N THR A 219 1.38 -9.76 3.29
CA THR A 219 0.99 -10.21 4.62
C THR A 219 -0.50 -10.52 4.67
N SER A 220 -0.94 -11.27 5.68
CA SER A 220 -2.36 -11.50 5.91
C SER A 220 -3.12 -10.18 6.06
N SER A 221 -2.62 -9.27 6.90
CA SER A 221 -3.23 -7.95 7.08
C SER A 221 -3.19 -7.08 5.83
N GLY A 222 -2.18 -7.25 4.96
CA GLY A 222 -2.07 -6.53 3.70
C GLY A 222 -3.04 -7.01 2.61
N MET A 223 -3.47 -8.26 2.64
CA MET A 223 -4.25 -8.87 1.56
C MET A 223 -5.60 -9.42 1.99
N HIS A 224 -5.72 -10.02 3.19
CA HIS A 224 -6.88 -10.82 3.59
C HIS A 224 -7.56 -10.36 4.88
N GLY A 225 -6.79 -9.86 5.85
CA GLY A 225 -7.30 -9.47 7.16
C GLY A 225 -6.65 -10.21 8.32
N ASP A 226 -7.23 -10.04 9.50
CA ASP A 226 -6.82 -10.76 10.71
C ASP A 226 -7.77 -11.94 10.93
N ALA A 227 -7.22 -13.16 10.93
CA ALA A 227 -7.98 -14.39 11.18
C ALA A 227 -8.66 -14.41 12.56
N GLY A 228 -8.13 -13.68 13.54
CA GLY A 228 -8.72 -13.53 14.87
C GLY A 228 -9.85 -12.50 14.97
N ALA A 229 -10.14 -11.77 13.88
CA ALA A 229 -11.15 -10.72 13.83
C ALA A 229 -12.11 -10.96 12.65
N SER A 230 -13.28 -11.52 12.92
CA SER A 230 -14.25 -11.96 11.91
C SER A 230 -14.71 -10.86 10.94
N ARG A 231 -14.64 -9.58 11.34
CA ARG A 231 -14.99 -8.43 10.49
C ARG A 231 -13.81 -7.87 9.69
N SER A 232 -12.57 -8.26 10.02
CA SER A 232 -11.39 -7.76 9.31
C SER A 232 -11.36 -8.30 7.89
N ARG A 233 -11.16 -7.38 6.95
CA ARG A 233 -10.96 -7.68 5.52
C ARG A 233 -9.56 -7.32 5.05
N GLY A 234 -8.71 -6.92 5.99
CA GLY A 234 -7.38 -6.44 5.76
C GLY A 234 -7.32 -4.96 5.39
N ASN A 235 -6.11 -4.47 5.31
CA ASN A 235 -5.85 -3.13 4.85
C ASN A 235 -6.34 -2.94 3.43
N VAL A 236 -6.91 -1.78 3.14
CA VAL A 236 -7.39 -1.45 1.80
C VAL A 236 -6.20 -1.21 0.89
N ASN A 237 -5.98 -2.11 -0.05
CA ASN A 237 -4.81 -2.16 -0.92
C ASN A 237 -5.17 -2.48 -2.37
N HIS A 238 -4.21 -2.25 -3.26
CA HIS A 238 -4.27 -2.67 -4.66
C HIS A 238 -2.96 -3.30 -5.11
N LEU A 239 -3.06 -4.05 -6.20
CA LEU A 239 -1.95 -4.64 -6.93
C LEU A 239 -2.13 -4.32 -8.41
N LEU A 240 -1.07 -3.79 -9.03
CA LEU A 240 -1.01 -3.43 -10.43
C LEU A 240 0.04 -4.30 -11.12
N SER A 241 -0.34 -4.98 -12.20
CA SER A 241 0.57 -5.78 -13.03
C SER A 241 0.66 -5.15 -14.41
N ILE A 242 1.86 -4.88 -14.89
CA ILE A 242 2.11 -4.24 -16.18
C ILE A 242 3.14 -5.05 -16.96
N ARG A 243 2.76 -5.51 -18.14
CA ARG A 243 3.65 -6.22 -19.05
C ARG A 243 4.35 -5.23 -20.00
N SER A 244 5.62 -5.00 -19.74
CA SER A 244 6.50 -4.12 -20.52
C SER A 244 7.95 -4.43 -20.18
N SER A 245 8.75 -4.81 -21.17
CA SER A 245 10.18 -5.06 -20.96
C SER A 245 10.95 -3.78 -20.61
N GLU A 246 10.54 -2.63 -21.13
CA GLU A 246 11.14 -1.34 -20.80
C GLU A 246 10.89 -0.99 -19.33
N LEU A 247 9.63 -1.09 -18.85
CA LEU A 247 9.29 -0.87 -17.46
C LEU A 247 10.00 -1.89 -16.54
N ALA A 248 9.97 -3.17 -16.90
CA ALA A 248 10.64 -4.23 -16.16
C ALA A 248 12.15 -3.98 -16.06
N GLY A 249 12.77 -3.45 -17.10
CA GLY A 249 14.18 -3.05 -17.10
C GLY A 249 14.50 -1.98 -16.05
N LEU A 250 13.62 -0.99 -15.86
CA LEU A 250 13.79 0.03 -14.80
C LEU A 250 13.70 -0.57 -13.40
N PHE A 251 12.67 -1.38 -13.14
CA PHE A 251 12.50 -2.05 -11.84
C PHE A 251 13.61 -3.05 -11.54
N ARG A 252 14.06 -3.77 -12.56
CA ARG A 252 15.20 -4.68 -12.47
C ARG A 252 16.47 -3.93 -12.10
N ALA A 253 16.72 -2.79 -12.73
CA ALA A 253 17.88 -1.95 -12.43
C ALA A 253 17.85 -1.38 -11.00
N GLU A 254 16.68 -1.04 -10.48
CA GLU A 254 16.50 -0.67 -9.06
C GLU A 254 16.79 -1.85 -8.13
N PHE A 255 16.26 -3.03 -8.46
CA PHE A 255 16.53 -4.26 -7.72
C PHE A 255 18.02 -4.59 -7.68
N GLU A 256 18.71 -4.53 -8.83
CA GLU A 256 20.12 -4.88 -8.97
C GLU A 256 21.05 -3.97 -8.18
N GLN A 257 20.72 -2.69 -8.00
CA GLN A 257 21.49 -1.81 -7.10
C GLN A 257 21.40 -2.29 -5.64
N MET A 258 20.19 -2.63 -5.18
CA MET A 258 20.01 -3.14 -3.83
C MET A 258 20.66 -4.51 -3.65
N TRP A 259 20.52 -5.37 -4.65
CA TRP A 259 21.04 -6.74 -4.61
C TRP A 259 22.57 -6.81 -4.62
N GLY A 260 23.25 -5.95 -5.40
CA GLY A 260 24.67 -6.09 -5.65
C GLY A 260 24.99 -7.45 -6.29
N ASP A 261 25.85 -8.24 -5.67
CA ASP A 261 26.10 -9.64 -6.04
C ASP A 261 25.44 -10.65 -5.12
N GLY A 262 24.61 -10.18 -4.18
CA GLY A 262 23.80 -10.99 -3.28
C GLY A 262 24.52 -11.40 -2.00
N PRO A 263 23.95 -12.37 -1.26
CA PRO A 263 24.45 -12.72 0.06
C PRO A 263 25.83 -13.34 0.01
N GLY A 264 26.75 -12.83 0.84
CA GLY A 264 28.10 -13.35 1.00
C GLY A 264 29.09 -13.01 -0.11
N GLY A 265 28.76 -12.10 -1.00
CA GLY A 265 29.61 -11.61 -2.08
C GLY A 265 30.48 -10.41 -1.70
N GLU A 266 30.80 -9.57 -2.69
CA GLU A 266 31.50 -8.30 -2.48
C GLU A 266 30.58 -7.30 -1.80
N GLN A 267 31.17 -6.27 -1.15
CA GLN A 267 30.38 -5.23 -0.48
C GLN A 267 29.88 -4.19 -1.50
N ASN A 268 28.84 -4.51 -2.25
CA ASN A 268 28.33 -3.69 -3.34
C ASN A 268 26.80 -3.51 -3.35
N SER A 269 26.07 -4.00 -2.35
CA SER A 269 24.64 -3.69 -2.15
C SER A 269 24.45 -2.23 -1.77
N GLN A 270 23.50 -1.55 -2.41
CA GLN A 270 23.22 -0.13 -2.20
C GLN A 270 21.75 0.10 -1.86
N PHE A 271 21.49 0.73 -0.72
CA PHE A 271 20.16 1.09 -0.25
C PHE A 271 20.07 2.58 0.04
N GLY A 272 18.85 3.09 0.06
CA GLY A 272 18.57 4.46 0.40
C GLY A 272 19.36 5.43 -0.49
N ARG A 273 19.93 6.44 0.11
CA ARG A 273 20.70 7.48 -0.61
C ARG A 273 22.08 7.02 -1.12
N GLY A 274 22.48 5.81 -0.78
CA GLY A 274 23.67 5.16 -1.38
C GLY A 274 23.45 4.70 -2.81
N LYS A 275 22.21 4.55 -3.24
CA LYS A 275 21.88 4.20 -4.63
C LYS A 275 22.20 5.36 -5.58
N ASP A 276 22.53 5.00 -6.83
CA ASP A 276 22.65 6.00 -7.88
C ASP A 276 21.30 6.70 -8.10
N ASN A 277 21.34 8.03 -8.11
CA ASN A 277 20.15 8.82 -8.44
C ASN A 277 19.89 8.72 -9.94
N ARG A 278 18.87 7.92 -10.30
CA ARG A 278 18.52 7.70 -11.71
C ARG A 278 17.54 8.75 -12.26
N GLY A 279 17.04 9.64 -11.40
CA GLY A 279 16.06 10.67 -11.76
C GLY A 279 14.73 10.10 -12.27
N LEU A 280 13.89 11.00 -12.76
CA LEU A 280 12.59 10.66 -13.34
C LEU A 280 12.78 9.98 -14.71
N LYS A 281 12.10 8.84 -14.89
CA LYS A 281 12.07 8.10 -16.16
C LYS A 281 10.68 8.13 -16.76
N ALA A 282 10.62 8.32 -18.08
CA ALA A 282 9.39 8.17 -18.85
C ALA A 282 9.48 6.88 -19.67
N VAL A 283 8.42 6.09 -19.65
CA VAL A 283 8.24 4.89 -20.47
C VAL A 283 6.91 4.93 -21.19
N ARG A 284 6.83 4.22 -22.34
CA ARG A 284 5.57 4.06 -23.07
C ARG A 284 5.16 2.60 -23.05
N VAL A 285 3.98 2.33 -22.49
CA VAL A 285 3.41 0.99 -22.47
C VAL A 285 2.11 1.00 -23.24
N ASN A 286 2.08 0.29 -24.37
CA ASN A 286 0.89 0.22 -25.25
C ASN A 286 0.29 1.62 -25.56
N GLY A 287 1.17 2.58 -25.90
CA GLY A 287 0.79 3.96 -26.20
C GLY A 287 0.54 4.87 -24.99
N ILE A 288 0.55 4.31 -23.79
CA ILE A 288 0.35 5.06 -22.53
C ILE A 288 1.69 5.57 -22.03
N THR A 289 1.77 6.86 -21.76
CA THR A 289 2.94 7.45 -21.09
C THR A 289 2.86 7.20 -19.59
N MET A 290 3.94 6.70 -19.03
CA MET A 290 4.12 6.51 -17.60
C MET A 290 5.40 7.18 -17.14
N HIS A 291 5.39 7.73 -15.94
CA HIS A 291 6.60 8.21 -15.27
C HIS A 291 6.89 7.32 -14.06
N VAL A 292 8.16 7.02 -13.87
CA VAL A 292 8.69 6.16 -12.80
C VAL A 292 9.77 6.91 -12.06
N LEU A 293 9.65 6.94 -10.74
CA LEU A 293 10.68 7.49 -9.85
C LEU A 293 10.91 6.52 -8.70
N PHE A 294 12.18 6.20 -8.44
CA PHE A 294 12.57 5.43 -7.26
C PHE A 294 13.22 6.37 -6.25
N ALA A 295 12.67 6.44 -5.05
CA ALA A 295 13.22 7.21 -3.95
C ALA A 295 14.27 6.38 -3.17
N PRO A 296 15.09 7.01 -2.29
CA PRO A 296 15.02 8.40 -1.90
C PRO A 296 15.91 9.34 -2.72
N HIS A 297 15.62 10.63 -2.61
CA HIS A 297 16.43 11.69 -3.21
C HIS A 297 16.86 12.72 -2.17
N SER A 298 17.89 13.49 -2.49
CA SER A 298 18.22 14.70 -1.73
C SER A 298 17.10 15.74 -1.88
N LYS A 299 16.80 16.47 -0.81
CA LYS A 299 15.89 17.64 -0.85
C LYS A 299 16.28 18.66 -1.93
N LYS A 300 17.57 18.70 -2.28
CA LYS A 300 18.13 19.62 -3.29
C LYS A 300 18.05 19.06 -4.72
N SER A 301 17.66 17.80 -4.89
CA SER A 301 17.47 17.22 -6.22
C SER A 301 16.35 17.98 -6.94
N PRO A 302 16.52 18.33 -8.21
CA PRO A 302 15.45 18.95 -9.00
C PRO A 302 14.31 17.97 -9.31
N GLU A 303 14.57 16.67 -9.23
CA GLU A 303 13.62 15.60 -9.46
C GLU A 303 13.57 14.72 -8.21
N HIS A 304 12.52 14.86 -7.43
CA HIS A 304 12.22 13.97 -6.30
C HIS A 304 10.70 13.76 -6.17
N GLY A 305 10.29 12.76 -5.38
CA GLY A 305 8.90 12.29 -5.35
C GLY A 305 7.89 13.36 -5.01
N LEU A 306 8.14 14.19 -4.00
CA LEU A 306 7.22 15.26 -3.59
C LEU A 306 7.11 16.36 -4.66
N ILE A 307 8.18 16.67 -5.39
CA ILE A 307 8.10 17.60 -6.54
C ILE A 307 7.22 16.99 -7.63
N LEU A 308 7.43 15.73 -7.98
CA LEU A 308 6.62 15.06 -9.01
C LEU A 308 5.13 15.08 -8.65
N ILE A 309 4.78 14.72 -7.41
CA ILE A 309 3.40 14.75 -6.94
C ILE A 309 2.84 16.17 -7.01
N ARG A 310 3.58 17.16 -6.51
CA ARG A 310 3.17 18.57 -6.52
C ARG A 310 2.88 19.07 -7.94
N GLU A 311 3.73 18.76 -8.90
CA GLU A 311 3.55 19.15 -10.29
C GLU A 311 2.30 18.52 -10.91
N GLN A 312 2.03 17.24 -10.60
CA GLN A 312 0.79 16.59 -11.06
C GLN A 312 -0.46 17.22 -10.45
N LEU A 313 -0.44 17.53 -9.15
CA LEU A 313 -1.55 18.22 -8.48
C LEU A 313 -1.77 19.62 -9.06
N ALA A 314 -0.68 20.39 -9.29
CA ALA A 314 -0.76 21.73 -9.88
C ALA A 314 -1.28 21.72 -11.32
N ALA A 315 -1.09 20.63 -12.05
CA ALA A 315 -1.58 20.47 -13.43
C ALA A 315 -3.08 20.15 -13.54
N ALA A 316 -3.76 19.86 -12.43
CA ALA A 316 -5.18 19.55 -12.41
C ALA A 316 -6.03 20.69 -13.00
N LYS A 317 -7.05 20.32 -13.80
CA LYS A 317 -7.97 21.28 -14.46
C LYS A 317 -9.42 21.14 -14.00
N ARG A 318 -9.79 20.02 -13.37
CA ARG A 318 -11.17 19.73 -12.96
C ARG A 318 -11.25 19.08 -11.58
N SER A 319 -10.47 18.03 -11.32
CA SER A 319 -10.65 17.25 -10.10
C SER A 319 -9.36 16.58 -9.62
N ILE A 320 -9.28 16.41 -8.30
CA ILE A 320 -8.24 15.66 -7.61
C ILE A 320 -8.93 14.76 -6.58
N ASP A 321 -8.83 13.45 -6.76
CA ASP A 321 -9.29 12.43 -5.81
C ASP A 321 -8.09 11.76 -5.16
N MET A 322 -8.02 11.72 -3.84
CA MET A 322 -6.90 11.14 -3.11
C MET A 322 -7.35 10.10 -2.08
N ALA A 323 -6.64 8.98 -2.01
CA ALA A 323 -6.78 7.99 -0.95
C ALA A 323 -5.40 7.71 -0.36
N LEU A 324 -5.15 8.17 0.86
CA LEU A 324 -3.81 8.27 1.44
C LEU A 324 -3.73 7.64 2.83
N PHE A 325 -2.70 6.81 3.02
CA PHE A 325 -2.35 6.25 4.31
C PHE A 325 -1.67 7.29 5.20
N VAL A 326 -0.54 7.85 4.75
CA VAL A 326 0.19 8.94 5.43
C VAL A 326 0.28 10.13 4.50
N PHE A 327 -0.11 11.30 5.02
CA PHE A 327 -0.03 12.57 4.32
C PHE A 327 0.54 13.61 5.29
N SER A 328 1.81 14.01 5.11
CA SER A 328 2.56 14.83 6.06
C SER A 328 3.58 15.77 5.41
N ASP A 329 3.27 16.31 4.22
CA ASP A 329 4.12 17.30 3.56
C ASP A 329 3.35 18.58 3.23
N GLN A 330 3.72 19.66 3.91
CA GLN A 330 3.08 20.97 3.80
C GLN A 330 3.08 21.53 2.35
N SER A 331 4.11 21.22 1.55
CA SER A 331 4.18 21.74 0.18
C SER A 331 3.05 21.22 -0.70
N LEU A 332 2.57 20.01 -0.42
CA LEU A 332 1.42 19.42 -1.13
C LEU A 332 0.10 20.06 -0.68
N THR A 333 -0.06 20.33 0.61
CA THR A 333 -1.22 21.06 1.14
C THR A 333 -1.29 22.47 0.55
N ASN A 334 -0.17 23.16 0.41
CA ASN A 334 -0.13 24.50 -0.23
C ASN A 334 -0.66 24.45 -1.66
N VAL A 335 -0.24 23.47 -2.46
CA VAL A 335 -0.75 23.30 -3.84
C VAL A 335 -2.24 22.96 -3.85
N LEU A 336 -2.71 22.10 -2.94
CA LEU A 336 -4.14 21.79 -2.83
C LEU A 336 -4.96 23.03 -2.47
N ALA A 337 -4.42 23.91 -1.61
CA ALA A 337 -5.05 25.21 -1.30
C ALA A 337 -5.17 26.10 -2.54
N GLU A 338 -4.11 26.18 -3.36
CA GLU A 338 -4.12 26.92 -4.63
C GLU A 338 -5.15 26.35 -5.59
N GLN A 339 -5.21 25.04 -5.74
CA GLN A 339 -6.18 24.36 -6.63
C GLN A 339 -7.62 24.51 -6.12
N MET A 340 -7.85 24.48 -4.82
CA MET A 340 -9.16 24.75 -4.23
C MET A 340 -9.62 26.19 -4.57
N ASN A 341 -8.73 27.18 -4.44
CA ASN A 341 -8.99 28.55 -4.78
C ASN A 341 -9.23 28.76 -6.29
N ALA A 342 -8.65 27.92 -7.13
CA ALA A 342 -8.89 27.89 -8.58
C ALA A 342 -10.18 27.16 -8.97
N GLY A 343 -10.95 26.64 -8.01
CA GLY A 343 -12.23 25.98 -8.25
C GLY A 343 -12.09 24.51 -8.69
N ILE A 344 -10.97 23.87 -8.42
CA ILE A 344 -10.78 22.43 -8.67
C ILE A 344 -11.52 21.61 -7.61
N ASP A 345 -12.29 20.61 -8.03
CA ASP A 345 -12.95 19.68 -7.13
C ASP A 345 -11.93 18.75 -6.46
N ILE A 346 -11.81 18.81 -5.13
CA ILE A 346 -10.84 18.02 -4.38
C ILE A 346 -11.56 17.12 -3.40
N ARG A 347 -11.24 15.81 -3.40
CA ARG A 347 -11.72 14.84 -2.40
C ARG A 347 -10.54 14.10 -1.81
N LEU A 348 -10.55 13.91 -0.48
CA LEU A 348 -9.55 13.13 0.23
C LEU A 348 -10.21 12.11 1.15
N LEU A 349 -9.79 10.86 1.03
CA LEU A 349 -9.95 9.84 2.05
C LEU A 349 -8.59 9.54 2.69
N ALA A 350 -8.52 9.63 4.01
CA ALA A 350 -7.32 9.38 4.79
C ALA A 350 -7.51 8.26 5.80
N ASP A 351 -6.42 7.58 6.15
CA ASP A 351 -6.46 6.57 7.21
C ASP A 351 -6.77 7.22 8.56
N PRO A 352 -7.78 6.73 9.31
CA PRO A 352 -8.20 7.36 10.55
C PRO A 352 -7.12 7.35 11.64
N SER A 353 -6.17 6.40 11.61
CA SER A 353 -5.10 6.32 12.60
C SER A 353 -3.97 7.32 12.37
N PHE A 354 -3.85 7.86 11.15
CA PHE A 354 -2.87 8.88 10.80
C PHE A 354 -3.49 10.26 10.61
N ALA A 355 -4.74 10.35 10.18
CA ALA A 355 -5.42 11.62 9.93
C ALA A 355 -5.43 12.58 11.13
N SER A 356 -5.45 12.06 12.35
CA SER A 356 -5.49 12.83 13.60
C SER A 356 -4.12 13.05 14.26
N ARG A 357 -3.03 12.68 13.61
CA ARG A 357 -1.68 12.93 14.14
C ARG A 357 -1.30 14.40 13.97
N SER A 358 -0.54 14.96 14.92
CA SER A 358 -0.13 16.37 14.89
C SER A 358 0.61 16.79 13.61
N PHE A 359 1.30 15.86 12.97
CA PHE A 359 2.02 16.06 11.72
C PHE A 359 1.15 15.84 10.45
N SER A 360 -0.15 15.56 10.61
CA SER A 360 -1.00 15.20 9.46
C SER A 360 -1.52 16.43 8.73
N GLU A 361 -1.25 16.50 7.44
CA GLU A 361 -1.77 17.53 6.54
C GLU A 361 -3.31 17.45 6.36
N VAL A 362 -3.91 16.34 6.78
CA VAL A 362 -5.39 16.22 6.85
C VAL A 362 -5.95 17.27 7.79
N LEU A 363 -5.26 17.55 8.91
CA LEU A 363 -5.65 18.59 9.85
C LEU A 363 -5.59 19.97 9.22
N ASP A 364 -4.54 20.24 8.45
CA ASP A 364 -4.38 21.50 7.72
C ASP A 364 -5.50 21.72 6.72
N LEU A 365 -5.89 20.69 5.96
CA LEU A 365 -7.04 20.77 5.05
C LEU A 365 -8.36 21.02 5.77
N LEU A 366 -8.48 20.60 7.03
CA LEU A 366 -9.62 20.85 7.89
C LEU A 366 -9.54 22.19 8.65
N GLY A 367 -8.47 22.95 8.46
CA GLY A 367 -8.23 24.21 9.17
C GLY A 367 -7.91 24.05 10.65
N VAL A 368 -7.31 22.93 11.05
CA VAL A 368 -7.03 22.57 12.45
C VAL A 368 -5.52 22.54 12.69
N GLU A 369 -5.09 23.14 13.79
CA GLU A 369 -3.75 22.96 14.35
C GLU A 369 -3.79 22.04 15.56
N LEU A 370 -2.88 21.09 15.61
CA LEU A 370 -2.76 20.19 16.76
C LEU A 370 -1.29 20.13 17.23
N PRO A 371 -1.00 20.54 18.46
CA PRO A 371 0.36 20.42 18.98
C PRO A 371 0.75 18.95 19.18
N ASP A 372 2.04 18.68 19.10
CA ASP A 372 2.61 17.38 19.40
C ASP A 372 2.55 17.06 20.92
N ARG A 373 3.07 15.90 21.32
CA ARG A 373 3.14 15.47 22.72
C ARG A 373 3.97 16.37 23.62
N PHE A 374 4.73 17.29 23.07
CA PHE A 374 5.54 18.29 23.80
C PHE A 374 4.90 19.69 23.77
N CYS A 375 3.64 19.79 23.37
CA CYS A 375 2.89 21.04 23.21
C CYS A 375 3.51 22.00 22.19
N LYS A 376 4.16 21.47 21.15
CA LYS A 376 4.76 22.26 20.07
C LYS A 376 3.96 22.07 18.79
N LEU A 377 3.66 23.18 18.13
CA LEU A 377 3.14 23.16 16.77
C LEU A 377 4.26 22.84 15.80
N GLU A 378 3.92 22.19 14.69
CA GLU A 378 4.86 21.91 13.62
C GLU A 378 5.38 23.23 13.02
N ALA A 379 6.69 23.28 12.74
CA ALA A 379 7.28 24.43 12.09
C ALA A 379 6.69 24.60 10.67
N ASP A 380 6.39 25.84 10.30
CA ASP A 380 5.80 26.18 9.01
C ASP A 380 4.39 25.62 8.75
N ASN A 381 3.69 25.12 9.79
CA ASN A 381 2.32 24.65 9.71
C ASN A 381 1.39 25.74 9.17
N ARG A 382 0.56 25.41 8.16
CA ARG A 382 -0.32 26.38 7.48
C ARG A 382 -1.72 25.81 7.24
N PRO A 383 -2.54 25.70 8.28
CA PRO A 383 -3.92 25.26 8.14
C PRO A 383 -4.71 26.18 7.20
N LEU A 384 -5.63 25.59 6.44
CA LEU A 384 -6.50 26.34 5.55
C LEU A 384 -7.43 27.27 6.34
N LYS A 385 -7.53 28.51 5.93
CA LYS A 385 -8.51 29.46 6.49
C LYS A 385 -9.95 29.03 6.21
N THR A 386 -10.19 28.46 5.02
CA THR A 386 -11.46 27.86 4.65
C THR A 386 -11.27 26.35 4.54
N PRO A 387 -11.83 25.57 5.48
CA PRO A 387 -11.66 24.12 5.49
C PRO A 387 -12.22 23.46 4.22
N LEU A 388 -11.50 22.44 3.73
CA LEU A 388 -11.99 21.56 2.67
C LEU A 388 -13.09 20.64 3.23
N GLN A 389 -14.30 20.74 2.66
CA GLN A 389 -15.47 19.99 3.15
C GLN A 389 -15.52 18.52 2.71
N THR A 390 -14.71 18.16 1.73
CA THR A 390 -14.66 16.83 1.06
C THR A 390 -13.50 15.99 1.54
N VAL A 391 -13.20 16.05 2.84
CA VAL A 391 -12.22 15.25 3.53
C VAL A 391 -12.94 14.26 4.44
N GLY A 392 -12.55 12.98 4.38
CA GLY A 392 -13.16 11.95 5.20
C GLY A 392 -12.23 10.79 5.51
N THR A 393 -12.75 9.83 6.26
CA THR A 393 -12.11 8.55 6.57
C THR A 393 -13.06 7.42 6.21
N PRO A 394 -12.58 6.31 5.61
CA PRO A 394 -13.44 5.17 5.30
C PRO A 394 -13.88 4.45 6.58
N ARG A 395 -15.05 3.78 6.52
CA ARG A 395 -15.50 2.89 7.59
C ARG A 395 -14.84 1.53 7.44
N LEU A 396 -13.84 1.25 8.27
CA LEU A 396 -13.10 0.00 8.26
C LEU A 396 -13.34 -0.80 9.54
N ALA A 397 -13.15 -2.11 9.48
CA ALA A 397 -13.11 -2.95 10.67
C ALA A 397 -11.93 -2.54 11.56
N ARG A 398 -12.09 -2.78 12.88
CA ARG A 398 -11.01 -2.46 13.83
C ARG A 398 -9.73 -3.18 13.47
N GLY A 399 -8.64 -2.41 13.31
CA GLY A 399 -7.31 -2.91 12.94
C GLY A 399 -6.99 -2.81 11.45
N ASP A 400 -7.99 -2.77 10.59
CA ASP A 400 -7.79 -2.54 9.16
C ASP A 400 -7.43 -1.06 8.89
N LYS A 401 -6.63 -0.82 7.87
CA LYS A 401 -6.11 0.50 7.49
C LYS A 401 -6.55 0.86 6.07
N LEU A 402 -6.75 2.14 5.82
CA LEU A 402 -6.69 2.66 4.45
C LEU A 402 -5.20 2.76 4.07
N HIS A 403 -4.71 1.78 3.33
CA HIS A 403 -3.27 1.67 3.04
C HIS A 403 -2.90 2.10 1.62
N HIS A 404 -3.85 2.61 0.85
CA HIS A 404 -3.58 3.22 -0.45
C HIS A 404 -2.67 4.45 -0.35
N LYS A 405 -1.97 4.74 -1.42
CA LYS A 405 -1.18 5.95 -1.66
C LYS A 405 -1.41 6.35 -3.11
N PHE A 406 -2.66 6.72 -3.42
CA PHE A 406 -2.98 7.11 -4.79
C PHE A 406 -3.71 8.44 -4.88
N ALA A 407 -3.57 9.07 -6.04
CA ALA A 407 -4.45 10.13 -6.49
C ALA A 407 -4.92 9.86 -7.92
N VAL A 408 -6.11 10.35 -8.24
CA VAL A 408 -6.64 10.44 -9.59
C VAL A 408 -6.85 11.90 -9.94
N ILE A 409 -6.23 12.37 -11.02
CA ILE A 409 -6.32 13.74 -11.48
C ILE A 409 -7.10 13.77 -12.79
N ASP A 410 -8.16 14.61 -12.83
CA ASP A 410 -9.00 14.83 -14.01
C ASP A 410 -9.59 13.54 -14.62
N ASN A 411 -9.76 12.49 -13.83
CA ASN A 411 -10.18 11.14 -14.26
C ASN A 411 -9.30 10.53 -15.37
N LYS A 412 -8.04 10.94 -15.50
CA LYS A 412 -7.15 10.48 -16.57
C LYS A 412 -5.69 10.25 -16.16
N THR A 413 -5.27 10.74 -15.01
CA THR A 413 -3.91 10.55 -14.50
C THR A 413 -3.98 9.90 -13.13
N VAL A 414 -3.21 8.83 -12.92
CA VAL A 414 -3.08 8.13 -11.65
C VAL A 414 -1.68 8.32 -11.10
N ILE A 415 -1.58 8.75 -9.85
CA ILE A 415 -0.36 8.68 -9.05
C ILE A 415 -0.53 7.47 -8.14
N THR A 416 0.44 6.56 -8.09
CA THR A 416 0.36 5.35 -7.25
C THR A 416 1.74 4.77 -6.91
N GLY A 417 1.79 3.70 -6.12
CA GLY A 417 3.00 2.99 -5.72
C GLY A 417 3.06 2.72 -4.21
N SER A 418 4.28 2.58 -3.70
CA SER A 418 4.53 2.40 -2.27
C SER A 418 4.71 3.71 -1.51
N PHE A 419 4.91 4.81 -2.23
CA PHE A 419 5.33 6.11 -1.75
C PHE A 419 4.23 6.79 -0.91
N ASN A 420 4.41 6.85 0.41
CA ASN A 420 3.60 7.70 1.28
C ASN A 420 3.89 9.17 0.98
N TRP A 421 2.89 10.01 1.09
CA TRP A 421 3.04 11.45 0.81
C TRP A 421 3.70 12.16 2.01
N SER A 422 4.97 11.85 2.21
CA SER A 422 5.73 12.26 3.39
C SER A 422 7.20 12.55 3.08
N PRO A 423 7.87 13.40 3.87
CA PRO A 423 9.31 13.62 3.76
C PRO A 423 10.15 12.35 3.92
N ALA A 424 9.72 11.40 4.74
CA ALA A 424 10.44 10.14 4.94
C ALA A 424 10.45 9.28 3.65
N ALA A 425 9.31 9.15 2.97
CA ALA A 425 9.22 8.46 1.68
C ALA A 425 10.12 9.11 0.62
N ASP A 426 10.16 10.43 0.61
CA ASP A 426 10.90 11.22 -0.38
C ASP A 426 12.42 11.15 -0.20
N ARG A 427 12.90 11.17 1.06
CA ARG A 427 14.31 11.48 1.39
C ARG A 427 15.05 10.34 2.06
N ILE A 428 14.34 9.32 2.55
CA ILE A 428 14.91 8.32 3.45
C ILE A 428 14.63 6.90 2.96
N ASN A 429 13.38 6.56 2.62
CA ASN A 429 12.97 5.19 2.27
C ASN A 429 13.25 4.85 0.82
N ASP A 430 13.50 3.56 0.55
CA ASP A 430 13.46 3.01 -0.80
C ASP A 430 11.99 2.83 -1.22
N GLU A 431 11.53 3.64 -2.18
CA GLU A 431 10.12 3.71 -2.59
C GLU A 431 9.94 3.67 -4.10
N THR A 432 8.78 3.21 -4.52
CA THR A 432 8.31 3.27 -5.90
C THR A 432 7.22 4.32 -6.03
N LEU A 433 7.37 5.25 -6.97
CA LEU A 433 6.36 6.22 -7.36
C LEU A 433 6.09 6.13 -8.86
N LEU A 434 4.83 5.94 -9.22
CA LEU A 434 4.36 5.85 -10.60
C LEU A 434 3.34 6.95 -10.90
N VAL A 435 3.42 7.51 -12.10
CA VAL A 435 2.38 8.37 -12.70
C VAL A 435 1.94 7.74 -14.01
N ILE A 436 0.66 7.45 -14.16
CA ILE A 436 0.08 6.74 -15.31
C ILE A 436 -0.92 7.66 -16.00
N HIS A 437 -0.64 8.07 -17.22
CA HIS A 437 -1.50 8.96 -18.00
C HIS A 437 -2.46 8.15 -18.88
N SER A 438 -3.54 7.66 -18.28
CA SER A 438 -4.59 6.92 -19.00
C SER A 438 -5.91 6.94 -18.25
N PRO A 439 -7.03 7.25 -18.95
CA PRO A 439 -8.36 7.25 -18.34
C PRO A 439 -8.84 5.84 -17.94
N LYS A 440 -8.35 4.78 -18.59
CA LYS A 440 -8.77 3.41 -18.28
C LYS A 440 -8.32 2.97 -16.89
N PRO A 441 -7.02 2.96 -16.54
CA PRO A 441 -6.62 2.72 -15.15
C PRO A 441 -7.25 3.73 -14.18
N ALA A 442 -7.31 5.02 -14.54
CA ALA A 442 -7.92 6.05 -13.69
C ALA A 442 -9.36 5.72 -13.30
N GLY A 443 -10.17 5.18 -14.21
CA GLY A 443 -11.54 4.77 -13.94
C GLY A 443 -11.64 3.71 -12.81
N HIS A 444 -10.71 2.77 -12.74
CA HIS A 444 -10.65 1.77 -11.67
C HIS A 444 -10.34 2.40 -10.31
N PHE A 445 -9.39 3.34 -10.24
CA PHE A 445 -9.05 4.05 -9.01
C PHE A 445 -10.17 5.00 -8.57
N THR A 446 -10.86 5.65 -9.52
CA THR A 446 -12.05 6.47 -9.22
C THR A 446 -13.17 5.61 -8.65
N ARG A 447 -13.42 4.41 -9.20
CA ARG A 447 -14.38 3.45 -8.66
C ARG A 447 -14.02 3.04 -7.24
N GLU A 448 -12.74 2.78 -6.97
CA GLU A 448 -12.27 2.46 -5.62
C GLU A 448 -12.48 3.62 -4.65
N MET A 449 -12.17 4.85 -5.06
CA MET A 449 -12.45 6.05 -4.28
C MET A 449 -13.93 6.19 -3.93
N ASN A 450 -14.82 5.97 -4.91
CA ASN A 450 -16.26 6.09 -4.73
C ASN A 450 -16.85 4.97 -3.87
N ARG A 451 -16.22 3.79 -3.83
CA ARG A 451 -16.64 2.66 -3.00
C ARG A 451 -16.40 2.92 -1.51
N MET A 452 -15.31 3.60 -1.17
CA MET A 452 -14.92 3.88 0.21
C MET A 452 -15.74 4.99 0.83
#